data_fc76fc11af855437a3c6f3460ca71515
#
_entry.id   fc76fc11af855437a3c6f3460ca71515
#
_cell.length_a   1.000
_cell.length_b   1.000
_cell.length_c   1.000
_cell.angle_alpha   90.00
_cell.angle_beta   90.00
_cell.angle_gamma   90.00
#
_symmetry.space_group_name_H-M   'P 1'
#
loop_
_entity.id
_entity.type
_entity.pdbx_description
1 polymer ?
#
loop_
_entity_poly.entity_id
_entity_poly.type
_entity_poly.pdbx_seq_one_letter_code
_entity_poly.pdbx_strand_id
1 'polypeptide(L)' 'MSLKSLEEHLPKNRFMRVHRSFIVHLNEIKTIERSRIIFDKTYIPVSEQYKEKFQEFLRKRFL' A
#
# COMPACT_ATOMS: atom_id res chain seq x y z
N MET A 1 -17.79 -8.74 -3.77
CA MET A 1 -17.02 -8.39 -2.56
C MET A 1 -16.32 -7.06 -2.76
N SER A 2 -16.46 -6.15 -1.82
CA SER A 2 -15.82 -4.85 -1.95
C SER A 2 -14.39 -4.88 -1.40
N LEU A 3 -13.57 -3.95 -1.83
CA LEU A 3 -12.21 -3.82 -1.31
C LEU A 3 -12.21 -3.52 0.18
N LYS A 4 -13.19 -2.76 0.63
CA LYS A 4 -13.32 -2.46 2.06
C LYS A 4 -13.54 -3.73 2.87
N SER A 5 -14.40 -4.61 2.39
CA SER A 5 -14.66 -5.88 3.04
C SER A 5 -13.42 -6.76 3.05
N LEU A 6 -12.72 -6.80 1.94
CA LEU A 6 -11.47 -7.56 1.84
C LEU A 6 -10.41 -6.99 2.79
N GLU A 7 -10.29 -5.69 2.85
CA GLU A 7 -9.34 -5.01 3.74
C GLU A 7 -9.55 -5.41 5.19
N GLU A 8 -10.80 -5.55 5.62
CA GLU A 8 -11.12 -5.92 6.99
C GLU A 8 -10.73 -7.35 7.33
N HIS A 9 -10.62 -8.21 6.33
CA HIS A 9 -10.25 -9.61 6.51
C HIS A 9 -8.76 -9.88 6.39
N LEU A 10 -8.01 -8.96 5.82
CA LEU A 10 -6.56 -9.12 5.65
C LEU A 10 -5.79 -8.62 6.86
N PRO A 11 -4.66 -9.26 7.19
CA PRO A 11 -3.83 -8.79 8.29
C PRO A 11 -3.27 -7.40 7.98
N LYS A 12 -3.48 -6.45 8.89
CA LYS A 12 -3.06 -5.06 8.69
C LYS A 12 -1.55 -4.87 8.69
N ASN A 13 -0.82 -5.81 9.28
CA ASN A 13 0.64 -5.76 9.29
C ASN A 13 1.28 -6.32 8.03
N ARG A 14 0.48 -6.91 7.14
CA ARG A 14 0.98 -7.50 5.89
C ARG A 14 0.39 -6.85 4.66
N PHE A 15 -0.79 -6.26 4.79
CA PHE A 15 -1.50 -5.65 3.67
C PHE A 15 -1.93 -4.25 4.02
N MET A 16 -1.88 -3.37 3.04
CA MET A 16 -2.31 -2.00 3.23
C MET A 16 -3.07 -1.53 2.01
N ARG A 17 -4.20 -0.87 2.27
CA ARG A 17 -4.93 -0.23 1.19
C ARG A 17 -4.25 1.10 0.88
N VAL A 18 -3.86 1.28 -0.37
CA VAL A 18 -3.13 2.48 -0.82
C VAL A 18 -3.94 3.30 -1.81
N HIS A 19 -5.07 2.78 -2.22
CA HIS A 19 -5.93 3.41 -3.19
C HIS A 19 -7.32 2.80 -3.05
N ARG A 20 -8.35 3.53 -3.44
CA ARG A 20 -9.71 2.97 -3.36
C ARG A 20 -9.88 1.69 -4.18
N SER A 21 -8.99 1.48 -5.15
CA SER A 21 -9.04 0.31 -6.03
C SER A 21 -7.90 -0.69 -5.80
N PHE A 22 -6.99 -0.41 -4.86
CA PHE A 22 -5.80 -1.26 -4.68
C PHE A 22 -5.48 -1.53 -3.23
N ILE A 23 -5.19 -2.79 -2.95
CA ILE A 23 -4.60 -3.23 -1.68
C ILE A 23 -3.30 -3.92 -2.05
N VAL A 24 -2.21 -3.59 -1.35
CA VAL A 24 -0.89 -4.15 -1.66
C VAL A 24 -0.39 -5.04 -0.53
N HIS A 25 0.40 -6.04 -0.91
CA HIS A 25 1.10 -6.89 0.06
C HIS A 25 2.41 -6.21 0.43
N LEU A 26 2.51 -5.73 1.65
CA LEU A 26 3.64 -4.91 2.10
C LEU A 26 5.00 -5.58 1.97
N ASN A 27 5.06 -6.89 2.16
CA ASN A 27 6.31 -7.63 2.06
C ASN A 27 6.82 -7.77 0.62
N GLU A 28 5.96 -7.53 -0.35
CA GLU A 28 6.32 -7.62 -1.76
C GLU A 28 6.72 -6.27 -2.35
N ILE A 29 6.65 -5.21 -1.56
CA ILE A 29 7.08 -3.89 -2.02
C ILE A 29 8.60 -3.85 -2.07
N LYS A 30 9.16 -3.72 -3.25
CA LYS A 30 10.60 -3.67 -3.45
C LYS A 30 11.11 -2.29 -3.83
N THR A 31 10.29 -1.55 -4.53
CA THR A 31 10.67 -0.22 -5.01
C THR A 31 9.53 0.76 -4.83
N ILE A 32 9.86 1.93 -4.31
CA ILE A 32 8.89 3.01 -4.13
C ILE A 32 9.52 4.27 -4.73
N GLU A 33 8.76 4.95 -5.57
CA GLU A 33 9.22 6.15 -6.24
C GLU A 33 8.11 7.18 -6.28
N ARG A 34 8.34 8.35 -5.65
CA ARG A 34 7.43 9.50 -5.67
C ARG A 34 5.97 9.14 -5.37
N SER A 35 5.74 8.46 -4.25
CA SER A 35 4.39 8.05 -3.85
C SER A 35 3.76 7.03 -4.79
N ARG A 36 4.57 6.29 -5.52
CA ARG A 36 4.12 5.17 -6.34
C ARG A 36 4.85 3.92 -5.92
N ILE A 37 4.11 2.83 -5.88
CA ILE A 37 4.68 1.53 -5.58
C ILE A 37 4.94 0.83 -6.91
N ILE A 38 6.17 0.35 -7.09
CA ILE A 38 6.55 -0.30 -8.33
C ILE A 38 6.65 -1.80 -8.10
N PHE A 39 5.80 -2.55 -8.78
CA PHE A 39 5.85 -4.00 -8.80
C PHE A 39 6.24 -4.43 -10.19
N ASP A 40 7.48 -4.87 -10.35
CA ASP A 40 7.99 -5.27 -11.65
C ASP A 40 7.83 -4.14 -12.66
N LYS A 41 6.87 -4.23 -13.58
CA LYS A 41 6.61 -3.17 -14.57
C LYS A 41 5.32 -2.42 -14.31
N THR A 42 4.68 -2.66 -13.17
CA THR A 42 3.39 -2.07 -12.84
C THR A 42 3.55 -0.99 -11.79
N TYR A 43 2.95 0.16 -12.03
CA TYR A 43 2.94 1.28 -11.10
C TYR A 43 1.61 1.35 -10.41
N ILE A 44 1.64 1.33 -9.07
CA ILE A 44 0.43 1.46 -8.27
C ILE A 44 0.47 2.79 -7.55
N PRO A 45 -0.44 3.71 -7.86
CA PRO A 45 -0.47 5.01 -7.21
C PRO A 45 -0.99 4.90 -5.77
N VAL A 46 -0.42 5.71 -4.90
CA VAL A 46 -0.95 5.87 -3.54
C VAL A 46 -1.80 7.14 -3.55
N SER A 47 -3.10 7.01 -3.28
CA SER A 47 -3.97 8.17 -3.31
C SER A 47 -3.74 9.07 -2.10
N GLU A 48 -4.13 10.33 -2.21
CA GLU A 48 -3.98 11.32 -1.14
C GLU A 48 -4.57 10.85 0.18
N GLN A 49 -5.69 10.17 0.11
CA GLN A 49 -6.41 9.67 1.27
C GLN A 49 -5.60 8.68 2.09
N TYR A 50 -4.71 7.93 1.43
CA TYR A 50 -3.92 6.87 2.06
C TYR A 50 -2.44 7.22 2.18
N LYS A 51 -2.05 8.36 1.64
CA LYS A 51 -0.65 8.77 1.55
C LYS A 51 0.02 8.88 2.91
N GLU A 52 -0.67 9.48 3.87
CA GLU A 52 -0.14 9.69 5.20
C GLU A 52 0.14 8.38 5.92
N LYS A 53 -0.81 7.44 5.86
CA LYS A 53 -0.62 6.12 6.46
C LYS A 53 0.50 5.35 5.81
N PHE A 54 0.62 5.47 4.50
CA PHE A 54 1.67 4.80 3.76
C PHE A 54 3.04 5.37 4.11
N GLN A 55 3.15 6.67 4.23
CA GLN A 55 4.39 7.32 4.64
C GLN A 55 4.81 6.92 6.06
N GLU A 56 3.85 6.81 6.96
CA GLU A 56 4.12 6.36 8.30
C GLU A 56 4.65 4.93 8.33
N PHE A 57 4.08 4.06 7.52
CA PHE A 57 4.56 2.70 7.35
C PHE A 57 6.00 2.69 6.85
N LEU A 58 6.32 3.50 5.83
CA LEU A 58 7.66 3.59 5.28
C LEU A 58 8.67 4.06 6.32
N ARG A 59 8.27 5.04 7.12
CA ARG A 59 9.13 5.58 8.16
C ARG A 59 9.52 4.53 9.19
N LYS A 60 8.57 3.69 9.55
CA LYS A 60 8.83 2.62 10.52
C LYS A 60 9.64 1.46 9.95
N ARG A 61 9.51 1.21 8.66
CA ARG A 61 10.13 0.06 8.03
C ARG A 61 11.52 0.34 7.47
N PHE A 62 11.72 1.54 6.93
CA PHE A 62 12.96 1.88 6.21
C PHE A 62 13.84 2.90 6.91
N LEU A 63 13.47 3.28 8.11
CA LEU A 63 14.30 4.15 8.96
C LEU A 63 14.83 3.37 10.18
#